data_a5dccc06be14b895445f5802d7e88a3a
#
_entry.id   a5dccc06be14b895445f5802d7e88a3a
#
_cell.length_a   1.000
_cell.length_b   1.000
_cell.length_c   1.000
_cell.angle_alpha   90.00
_cell.angle_beta   90.00
_cell.angle_gamma   90.00
#
_symmetry.space_group_name_H-M   'P 1'
#
loop_
_entity.id
_entity.type
_entity.pdbx_description
1 polymer ?
#
loop_
_entity_poly.entity_id
_entity_poly.type
_entity_poly.pdbx_seq_one_letter_code
_entity_poly.pdbx_strand_id
1 'polypeptide(L)'
;GLMSQLLFREAKIGTELEYSGPMGVFTLPEEIDRDLFFVCTGSGISPFRSMVNFVTKNKVKTKNIHLIYGCRTESDLLYYNELKELEKENPNFHYHCTLSREKVDGFHNGYVHPIYLDLIKDLKEKPLFYLCGWKQMITDTRTNLNSLDYKMGKDIRIEIFG
;
A
#
# COMPACT_ATOMS: atom_id res chain seq x y z
N GLY A 1 14.43 13.67 -11.42
CA GLY A 1 14.69 13.12 -12.75
C GLY A 1 14.00 13.92 -13.85
N LEU A 2 14.28 13.63 -15.13
CA LEU A 2 13.74 14.35 -16.29
C LEU A 2 12.20 14.39 -16.31
N MET A 3 11.54 13.27 -16.03
CA MET A 3 10.07 13.21 -15.98
C MET A 3 9.49 14.12 -14.88
N SER A 4 10.11 14.14 -13.70
CA SER A 4 9.67 15.04 -12.63
C SER A 4 9.87 16.52 -13.01
N GLN A 5 10.98 16.85 -13.69
CA GLN A 5 11.20 18.20 -14.19
C GLN A 5 10.14 18.59 -15.21
N LEU A 6 9.88 17.75 -16.20
CA LEU A 6 8.82 17.94 -17.18
C LEU A 6 7.47 18.19 -16.50
N LEU A 7 7.02 17.28 -15.63
CA LEU A 7 5.69 17.34 -15.01
C LEU A 7 5.51 18.51 -14.06
N PHE A 8 6.55 18.89 -13.27
CA PHE A 8 6.41 19.93 -12.25
C PHE A 8 6.82 21.34 -12.69
N ARG A 9 7.57 21.48 -13.80
CA ARG A 9 8.09 22.77 -14.25
C ARG A 9 7.63 23.18 -15.62
N GLU A 10 7.45 22.24 -16.55
CA GLU A 10 7.26 22.52 -17.97
C GLU A 10 5.84 22.21 -18.45
N ALA A 11 5.26 21.09 -17.98
CA ALA A 11 3.93 20.66 -18.41
C ALA A 11 2.83 21.62 -17.92
N LYS A 12 1.88 21.90 -18.80
CA LYS A 12 0.68 22.73 -18.54
C LYS A 12 -0.56 21.91 -18.87
N ILE A 13 -1.72 22.40 -18.46
CA ILE A 13 -3.00 21.80 -18.90
C ILE A 13 -3.06 21.81 -20.43
N GLY A 14 -3.28 20.64 -21.04
CA GLY A 14 -3.26 20.44 -22.48
C GLY A 14 -1.92 19.97 -23.05
N THR A 15 -0.86 19.81 -22.23
CA THR A 15 0.39 19.18 -22.69
C THR A 15 0.12 17.71 -23.02
N GLU A 16 0.44 17.29 -24.21
CA GLU A 16 0.34 15.89 -24.66
C GLU A 16 1.60 15.14 -24.25
N LEU A 17 1.41 13.93 -23.72
CA LEU A 17 2.49 13.02 -23.34
C LEU A 17 2.26 11.65 -24.00
N GLU A 18 3.28 11.16 -24.70
CA GLU A 18 3.28 9.78 -25.17
C GLU A 18 3.64 8.83 -24.02
N TYR A 19 2.88 7.74 -23.91
CA TYR A 19 3.19 6.66 -22.97
C TYR A 19 2.91 5.32 -23.61
N SER A 20 3.59 4.28 -23.15
CA SER A 20 3.32 2.89 -23.51
C SER A 20 2.97 2.11 -22.24
N GLY A 21 1.98 1.23 -22.34
CA GLY A 21 1.50 0.43 -21.20
C GLY A 21 0.07 -0.05 -21.40
N PRO A 22 -0.54 -0.68 -20.40
CA PRO A 22 0.06 -0.98 -19.09
C PRO A 22 1.11 -2.08 -19.17
N MET A 23 2.16 -1.97 -18.35
CA MET A 23 3.23 -2.97 -18.22
C MET A 23 3.47 -3.27 -16.75
N GLY A 24 3.98 -4.47 -16.46
CA GLY A 24 4.33 -4.91 -15.11
C GLY A 24 3.51 -6.08 -14.61
N VAL A 25 3.95 -6.64 -13.47
CA VAL A 25 3.38 -7.86 -12.86
C VAL A 25 2.88 -7.63 -11.44
N PHE A 26 2.97 -6.40 -10.94
CA PHE A 26 2.50 -6.04 -9.60
C PHE A 26 1.00 -5.74 -9.64
N THR A 27 0.22 -6.81 -9.83
CA THR A 27 -1.23 -6.75 -10.04
C THR A 27 -1.95 -7.57 -8.97
N LEU A 28 -3.25 -7.29 -8.77
CA LEU A 28 -4.12 -8.15 -7.97
C LEU A 28 -4.20 -9.56 -8.60
N PRO A 29 -4.45 -10.61 -7.79
CA PRO A 29 -4.74 -11.93 -8.32
C PRO A 29 -6.11 -11.91 -9.01
N GLU A 30 -6.37 -12.86 -9.90
CA GLU A 30 -7.67 -13.02 -10.56
C GLU A 30 -8.78 -13.32 -9.55
N GLU A 31 -8.49 -14.15 -8.54
CA GLU A 31 -9.39 -14.43 -7.43
C GLU A 31 -8.74 -13.97 -6.11
N ILE A 32 -9.52 -13.25 -5.29
CA ILE A 32 -9.11 -12.76 -3.98
C ILE A 32 -9.75 -13.66 -2.92
N ASP A 33 -9.11 -14.79 -2.66
CA ASP A 33 -9.60 -15.85 -1.77
C ASP A 33 -9.15 -15.72 -0.31
N ARG A 34 -8.22 -14.80 -0.02
CA ARG A 34 -7.64 -14.53 1.31
C ARG A 34 -7.49 -13.02 1.55
N ASP A 35 -7.23 -12.64 2.79
CA ASP A 35 -7.01 -11.24 3.15
C ASP A 35 -5.81 -10.67 2.40
N LEU A 36 -5.90 -9.39 2.00
CA LEU A 36 -4.83 -8.65 1.37
C LEU A 36 -4.21 -7.67 2.36
N PHE A 37 -2.89 -7.69 2.46
CA PHE A 37 -2.11 -6.77 3.27
C PHE A 37 -1.23 -5.90 2.36
N PHE A 38 -1.61 -4.66 2.18
CA PHE A 38 -0.87 -3.65 1.43
C PHE A 38 -0.01 -2.85 2.39
N VAL A 39 1.30 -3.08 2.38
CA VAL A 39 2.25 -2.41 3.28
C VAL A 39 3.11 -1.45 2.48
N CYS A 40 3.05 -0.16 2.79
CA CYS A 40 3.75 0.85 2.02
C CYS A 40 4.28 2.03 2.82
N THR A 41 5.18 2.79 2.17
CA THR A 41 5.71 4.05 2.69
C THR A 41 5.81 5.08 1.56
N GLY A 42 5.53 6.35 1.89
CA GLY A 42 5.66 7.47 0.95
C GLY A 42 4.87 7.25 -0.36
N SER A 43 5.50 7.48 -1.50
CA SER A 43 4.87 7.31 -2.82
C SER A 43 4.49 5.86 -3.17
N GLY A 44 4.99 4.88 -2.41
CA GLY A 44 4.60 3.47 -2.55
C GLY A 44 3.13 3.18 -2.28
N ILE A 45 2.36 4.15 -1.79
CA ILE A 45 0.90 4.07 -1.67
C ILE A 45 0.18 4.06 -3.04
N SER A 46 0.82 4.59 -4.09
CA SER A 46 0.19 4.82 -5.40
C SER A 46 -0.43 3.55 -6.03
N PRO A 47 0.29 2.41 -6.14
CA PRO A 47 -0.31 1.20 -6.69
C PRO A 47 -1.48 0.70 -5.82
N PHE A 48 -1.39 0.81 -4.51
CA PHE A 48 -2.44 0.36 -3.60
C PHE A 48 -3.70 1.22 -3.67
N ARG A 49 -3.54 2.55 -3.80
CA ARG A 49 -4.67 3.43 -4.11
C ARG A 49 -5.41 2.98 -5.37
N SER A 50 -4.66 2.65 -6.43
CA SER A 50 -5.25 2.14 -7.67
C SER A 50 -5.98 0.82 -7.46
N MET A 51 -5.36 -0.14 -6.74
CA MET A 51 -5.94 -1.46 -6.45
C MET A 51 -7.22 -1.37 -5.60
N VAL A 52 -7.20 -0.57 -4.52
CA VAL A 52 -8.38 -0.36 -3.66
C VAL A 52 -9.52 0.29 -4.45
N ASN A 53 -9.22 1.35 -5.20
CA ASN A 53 -10.21 2.00 -6.06
C ASN A 53 -10.79 1.05 -7.12
N PHE A 54 -9.98 0.18 -7.71
CA PHE A 54 -10.46 -0.83 -8.65
C PHE A 54 -11.44 -1.81 -7.99
N VAL A 55 -11.04 -2.35 -6.83
CA VAL A 55 -11.86 -3.32 -6.08
C VAL A 55 -13.20 -2.69 -5.67
N THR A 56 -13.18 -1.49 -5.10
CA THR A 56 -14.39 -0.83 -4.61
C THR A 56 -15.33 -0.38 -5.73
N LYS A 57 -14.82 0.25 -6.78
CA LYS A 57 -15.62 0.71 -7.92
C LYS A 57 -16.24 -0.42 -8.73
N ASN A 58 -15.52 -1.53 -8.89
CA ASN A 58 -16.01 -2.69 -9.64
C ASN A 58 -16.72 -3.71 -8.75
N LYS A 59 -16.88 -3.42 -7.44
CA LYS A 59 -17.52 -4.32 -6.47
C LYS A 59 -16.94 -5.74 -6.51
N VAL A 60 -15.61 -5.83 -6.65
CA VAL A 60 -14.90 -7.11 -6.67
C VAL A 60 -15.07 -7.80 -5.33
N LYS A 61 -15.47 -9.06 -5.34
CA LYS A 61 -15.60 -9.85 -4.10
C LYS A 61 -14.25 -10.05 -3.47
N THR A 62 -14.09 -9.61 -2.23
CA THR A 62 -12.86 -9.73 -1.46
C THR A 62 -13.14 -10.23 -0.04
N LYS A 63 -12.13 -10.80 0.61
CA LYS A 63 -12.01 -10.84 2.06
C LYS A 63 -11.55 -9.45 2.55
N ASN A 64 -10.91 -9.34 3.71
CA ASN A 64 -10.44 -8.06 4.21
C ASN A 64 -9.23 -7.53 3.40
N ILE A 65 -9.17 -6.22 3.25
CA ILE A 65 -8.03 -5.50 2.70
C ILE A 65 -7.51 -4.56 3.79
N HIS A 66 -6.28 -4.77 4.23
CA HIS A 66 -5.59 -3.90 5.16
C HIS A 66 -4.54 -3.08 4.42
N LEU A 67 -4.75 -1.77 4.32
CA LEU A 67 -3.75 -0.83 3.82
C LEU A 67 -2.98 -0.24 5.00
N ILE A 68 -1.71 -0.59 5.14
CA ILE A 68 -0.83 -0.14 6.22
C ILE A 68 0.18 0.83 5.64
N TYR A 69 -0.01 2.11 5.91
CA TYR A 69 0.74 3.20 5.32
C TYR A 69 1.61 3.93 6.35
N GLY A 70 2.91 3.99 6.08
CA GLY A 70 3.88 4.72 6.89
C GLY A 70 4.40 5.98 6.21
N CYS A 71 4.41 7.09 6.94
CA CYS A 71 5.10 8.31 6.55
C CYS A 71 5.84 8.93 7.74
N ARG A 72 6.44 10.11 7.57
CA ARG A 72 7.23 10.75 8.62
C ARG A 72 6.35 11.56 9.55
N THR A 73 5.53 12.44 8.97
CA THR A 73 4.67 13.41 9.66
C THR A 73 3.28 13.40 9.05
N GLU A 74 2.31 14.02 9.72
CA GLU A 74 0.95 14.16 9.21
C GLU A 74 0.91 14.91 7.88
N SER A 75 1.76 15.93 7.71
CA SER A 75 1.85 16.70 6.46
C SER A 75 2.36 15.90 5.25
N ASP A 76 2.99 14.74 5.48
CA ASP A 76 3.45 13.82 4.44
C ASP A 76 2.37 12.83 3.97
N LEU A 77 1.18 12.84 4.59
CA LEU A 77 0.10 11.90 4.25
C LEU A 77 -0.46 12.16 2.86
N LEU A 78 -0.41 11.12 2.03
CA LEU A 78 -1.00 11.14 0.70
C LEU A 78 -2.38 10.47 0.72
N TYR A 79 -3.36 11.09 0.08
CA TYR A 79 -4.72 10.56 -0.12
C TYR A 79 -5.49 10.21 1.17
N TYR A 80 -5.11 10.78 2.32
CA TYR A 80 -5.65 10.40 3.63
C TYR A 80 -7.19 10.49 3.67
N ASN A 81 -7.75 11.64 3.31
CA ASN A 81 -9.20 11.85 3.35
C ASN A 81 -9.96 10.91 2.39
N GLU A 82 -9.43 10.71 1.16
CA GLU A 82 -10.00 9.79 0.19
C GLU A 82 -10.07 8.37 0.73
N LEU A 83 -8.96 7.88 1.31
CA LEU A 83 -8.88 6.51 1.83
C LEU A 83 -9.72 6.33 3.09
N LYS A 84 -9.85 7.36 3.94
CA LYS A 84 -10.75 7.33 5.11
C LYS A 84 -12.22 7.32 4.71
N GLU A 85 -12.62 8.00 3.65
CA GLU A 85 -13.98 7.89 3.11
C GLU A 85 -14.24 6.50 2.52
N LEU A 86 -13.28 5.95 1.76
CA LEU A 86 -13.39 4.58 1.24
C LEU A 86 -13.52 3.54 2.37
N GLU A 87 -12.81 3.72 3.48
CA GLU A 87 -12.94 2.85 4.66
C GLU A 87 -14.34 2.88 5.26
N LYS A 88 -14.97 4.05 5.36
CA LYS A 88 -16.35 4.18 5.86
C LYS A 88 -17.38 3.48 4.95
N GLU A 89 -17.17 3.55 3.65
CA GLU A 89 -18.09 3.00 2.65
C GLU A 89 -17.90 1.48 2.43
N ASN A 90 -16.74 0.92 2.81
CA ASN A 90 -16.38 -0.46 2.52
C ASN A 90 -15.97 -1.20 3.79
N PRO A 91 -16.87 -2.00 4.40
CA PRO A 91 -16.61 -2.69 5.67
C PRO A 91 -15.41 -3.64 5.67
N ASN A 92 -15.01 -4.12 4.49
CA ASN A 92 -13.86 -5.03 4.33
C ASN A 92 -12.55 -4.29 4.04
N PHE A 93 -12.55 -2.95 4.00
CA PHE A 93 -11.34 -2.14 3.80
C PHE A 93 -10.96 -1.45 5.10
N HIS A 94 -9.72 -1.64 5.54
CA HIS A 94 -9.18 -1.12 6.79
C HIS A 94 -7.92 -0.31 6.51
N TYR A 95 -7.91 0.96 6.91
CA TYR A 95 -6.82 1.88 6.65
C TYR A 95 -6.05 2.24 7.93
N HIS A 96 -4.80 1.79 8.01
CA HIS A 96 -3.90 2.00 9.14
C HIS A 96 -2.77 2.95 8.76
N CYS A 97 -2.71 4.11 9.42
CA CYS A 97 -1.63 5.08 9.23
C CYS A 97 -0.68 5.08 10.42
N THR A 98 0.62 5.19 10.16
CA THR A 98 1.64 5.36 11.18
C THR A 98 2.59 6.51 10.84
N LEU A 99 2.96 7.29 11.86
CA LEU A 99 3.88 8.43 11.76
C LEU A 99 5.18 8.11 12.50
N SER A 100 6.31 8.16 11.77
CA SER A 100 7.60 7.75 12.34
C SER A 100 8.38 8.87 13.04
N ARG A 101 8.00 10.14 12.85
CA ARG A 101 8.69 11.30 13.43
C ARG A 101 7.76 12.24 14.19
N GLU A 102 6.51 11.90 14.30
CA GLU A 102 5.50 12.73 14.94
C GLU A 102 4.52 11.85 15.72
N LYS A 103 4.00 12.38 16.83
CA LYS A 103 2.94 11.75 17.60
C LYS A 103 1.68 12.60 17.47
N VAL A 104 0.67 12.07 16.83
CA VAL A 104 -0.62 12.73 16.62
C VAL A 104 -1.72 11.76 17.02
N ASP A 105 -2.71 12.26 17.74
CA ASP A 105 -3.85 11.44 18.18
C ASP A 105 -4.61 10.88 16.97
N GLY A 106 -4.98 9.61 17.05
CA GLY A 106 -5.65 8.91 15.97
C GLY A 106 -4.73 8.20 14.96
N PHE A 107 -3.40 8.35 15.10
CA PHE A 107 -2.42 7.63 14.30
C PHE A 107 -1.59 6.66 15.13
N HIS A 108 -1.14 5.58 14.50
CA HIS A 108 -0.09 4.76 15.09
C HIS A 108 1.24 5.55 15.12
N ASN A 109 2.10 5.25 16.08
CA ASN A 109 3.42 5.88 16.17
C ASN A 109 4.54 4.89 15.84
N GLY A 110 5.47 5.29 14.99
CA GLY A 110 6.62 4.49 14.58
C GLY A 110 6.49 3.92 13.16
N TYR A 111 6.92 2.67 12.99
CA TYR A 111 6.98 2.00 11.69
C TYR A 111 5.78 1.07 11.46
N VAL A 112 5.59 0.64 10.22
CA VAL A 112 4.49 -0.23 9.79
C VAL A 112 4.53 -1.65 10.38
N HIS A 113 5.73 -2.10 10.82
CA HIS A 113 5.95 -3.50 11.20
C HIS A 113 5.10 -4.00 12.38
N PRO A 114 4.98 -3.26 13.51
CA PRO A 114 4.13 -3.71 14.61
C PRO A 114 2.66 -3.90 14.21
N ILE A 115 2.16 -3.07 13.28
CA ILE A 115 0.76 -3.08 12.88
C ILE A 115 0.40 -4.40 12.19
N TYR A 116 1.11 -4.76 11.09
CA TYR A 116 0.78 -6.02 10.41
C TYR A 116 1.13 -7.25 11.24
N LEU A 117 2.20 -7.20 12.05
CA LEU A 117 2.56 -8.30 12.94
C LEU A 117 1.49 -8.58 13.98
N ASP A 118 0.82 -7.54 14.47
CA ASP A 118 -0.29 -7.69 15.41
C ASP A 118 -1.54 -8.24 14.72
N LEU A 119 -1.89 -7.68 13.57
CA LEU A 119 -3.07 -8.09 12.80
C LEU A 119 -3.03 -9.55 12.35
N ILE A 120 -1.85 -10.10 12.01
CA ILE A 120 -1.75 -11.49 11.53
C ILE A 120 -1.80 -12.54 12.64
N LYS A 121 -1.66 -12.17 13.92
CA LYS A 121 -1.65 -13.12 15.05
C LYS A 121 -2.92 -13.94 15.15
N ASP A 122 -4.05 -13.31 14.88
CA ASP A 122 -5.37 -13.91 15.04
C ASP A 122 -5.95 -14.50 13.75
N LEU A 123 -5.21 -14.40 12.63
CA LEU A 123 -5.66 -14.93 11.35
C LEU A 123 -5.48 -16.44 11.28
N LYS A 124 -6.53 -17.14 10.85
CA LYS A 124 -6.51 -18.60 10.63
C LYS A 124 -5.77 -18.98 9.33
N GLU A 125 -5.77 -18.08 8.36
CA GLU A 125 -5.15 -18.29 7.05
C GLU A 125 -4.11 -17.20 6.79
N LYS A 126 -3.02 -17.55 6.12
CA LYS A 126 -1.99 -16.59 5.73
C LYS A 126 -2.53 -15.60 4.71
N PRO A 127 -2.52 -14.28 4.97
CA PRO A 127 -2.88 -13.27 4.00
C PRO A 127 -1.84 -13.17 2.87
N LEU A 128 -2.22 -12.50 1.78
CA LEU A 128 -1.31 -12.15 0.70
C LEU A 128 -0.77 -10.73 0.94
N PHE A 129 0.54 -10.63 1.09
CA PHE A 129 1.24 -9.36 1.27
C PHE A 129 1.66 -8.74 -0.06
N TYR A 130 1.44 -7.45 -0.19
CA TYR A 130 1.99 -6.59 -1.22
C TYR A 130 2.81 -5.49 -0.55
N LEU A 131 4.08 -5.37 -0.93
CA LEU A 131 5.02 -4.43 -0.34
C LEU A 131 5.46 -3.42 -1.39
N CYS A 132 5.32 -2.12 -1.12
CA CYS A 132 5.78 -1.07 -2.02
C CYS A 132 6.29 0.16 -1.26
N GLY A 133 7.42 0.74 -1.68
CA GLY A 133 7.98 1.95 -1.10
C GLY A 133 9.47 1.81 -0.75
N TRP A 134 9.87 2.35 0.39
CA TRP A 134 11.27 2.43 0.78
C TRP A 134 11.91 1.04 0.97
N LYS A 135 13.09 0.86 0.36
CA LYS A 135 13.81 -0.42 0.31
C LYS A 135 14.02 -1.06 1.68
N GLN A 136 14.38 -0.26 2.71
CA GLN A 136 14.60 -0.81 4.06
C GLN A 136 13.30 -1.37 4.65
N MET A 137 12.19 -0.64 4.53
CA MET A 137 10.88 -1.13 4.98
C MET A 137 10.53 -2.46 4.32
N ILE A 138 10.75 -2.59 3.02
CA ILE A 138 10.48 -3.83 2.27
C ILE A 138 11.39 -4.96 2.76
N THR A 139 12.68 -4.68 2.97
CA THR A 139 13.66 -5.67 3.44
C THR A 139 13.30 -6.19 4.84
N ASP A 140 12.97 -5.28 5.76
CA ASP A 140 12.62 -5.63 7.13
C ASP A 140 11.30 -6.42 7.18
N THR A 141 10.28 -5.96 6.41
CA THR A 141 9.01 -6.68 6.31
C THR A 141 9.20 -8.09 5.76
N ARG A 142 9.99 -8.24 4.69
CA ARG A 142 10.32 -9.56 4.12
C ARG A 142 11.03 -10.45 5.14
N THR A 143 11.99 -9.91 5.88
CA THR A 143 12.71 -10.66 6.92
C THR A 143 11.75 -11.16 8.00
N ASN A 144 10.89 -10.28 8.52
CA ASN A 144 9.89 -10.63 9.52
C ASN A 144 8.92 -11.71 9.01
N LEU A 145 8.40 -11.53 7.80
CA LEU A 145 7.45 -12.48 7.22
C LEU A 145 8.10 -13.84 6.90
N ASN A 146 9.36 -13.85 6.44
CA ASN A 146 10.10 -15.08 6.21
C ASN A 146 10.32 -15.88 7.52
N SER A 147 10.57 -15.19 8.65
CA SER A 147 10.69 -15.86 9.96
C SER A 147 9.38 -16.52 10.43
N LEU A 148 8.25 -16.06 9.88
CA LEU A 148 6.91 -16.63 10.08
C LEU A 148 6.46 -17.58 8.96
N ASP A 149 7.43 -18.07 8.17
CA ASP A 149 7.23 -19.04 7.08
C ASP A 149 6.35 -18.52 5.91
N TYR A 150 6.27 -17.19 5.67
CA TYR A 150 5.70 -16.66 4.44
C TYR A 150 6.70 -16.79 3.28
N LYS A 151 6.21 -17.11 2.09
CA LYS A 151 7.05 -17.38 0.93
C LYS A 151 6.90 -16.32 -0.16
N MET A 152 8.04 -15.89 -0.71
CA MET A 152 8.05 -15.01 -1.89
C MET A 152 7.32 -15.65 -3.07
N GLY A 153 6.59 -14.83 -3.82
CA GLY A 153 5.80 -15.24 -4.97
C GLY A 153 4.45 -15.89 -4.61
N LYS A 154 4.39 -16.65 -3.51
CA LYS A 154 3.16 -17.26 -3.01
C LYS A 154 2.40 -16.34 -2.06
N ASP A 155 3.08 -15.80 -1.06
CA ASP A 155 2.48 -15.05 0.05
C ASP A 155 2.95 -13.58 0.07
N ILE A 156 4.00 -13.25 -0.67
CA ILE A 156 4.60 -11.91 -0.69
C ILE A 156 4.87 -11.50 -2.13
N ARG A 157 4.37 -10.33 -2.52
CA ARG A 157 4.67 -9.62 -3.77
C ARG A 157 5.32 -8.28 -3.46
N ILE A 158 6.29 -7.85 -4.25
CA ILE A 158 7.11 -6.68 -3.98
C ILE A 158 7.25 -5.82 -5.24
N GLU A 159 7.11 -4.50 -5.05
CA GLU A 159 7.49 -3.47 -6.01
C GLU A 159 8.41 -2.46 -5.30
N ILE A 160 9.59 -2.19 -5.86
CA ILE A 160 10.56 -1.28 -5.23
C ILE A 160 10.54 0.05 -5.98
N PHE A 161 10.28 1.13 -5.25
CA PHE A 161 10.36 2.50 -5.73
C PHE A 161 11.65 3.16 -5.22
N GLY A 162 12.54 3.55 -6.13
CA GLY A 162 13.80 4.25 -5.87
C GLY A 162 15.03 3.38 -5.98
#